data_a94a3ad655fcfa5c42f2c73cd3bb09df
#
_entry.id   a94a3ad655fcfa5c42f2c73cd3bb09df
#
_cell.length_a   1.000
_cell.length_b   1.000
_cell.length_c   1.000
_cell.angle_alpha   90.00
_cell.angle_beta   90.00
_cell.angle_gamma   90.00
#
_symmetry.space_group_name_H-M   'P 1'
#
loop_
_entity.id
_entity.type
_entity.pdbx_description
1 polymer ?
#
loop_
_entity_poly.entity_id
_entity_poly.type
_entity_poly.pdbx_seq_one_letter_code
_entity_poly.pdbx_strand_id
1 'polypeptide(L)'
;MFKARIKADSLKEFIGTVGSLVDEAKLNVSEDGIQIKAVDPSHVAMIETNLVKSAFDSFEAKAMEMGLDIDKFKNVLTVAGKEDMVELEKDDELNRLVVNIGNLTRAMPLL
;
A
#
# COMPACT_ATOMS: atom_id res chain seq x y z
N MET A 1 12.56 5.96 5.57
CA MET A 1 12.41 6.25 4.14
C MET A 1 11.71 5.09 3.44
N PHE A 2 10.75 5.41 2.61
CA PHE A 2 10.04 4.41 1.81
C PHE A 2 9.77 4.99 0.42
N LYS A 3 10.23 4.29 -0.60
CA LYS A 3 10.00 4.66 -1.99
C LYS A 3 9.91 3.38 -2.82
N ALA A 4 8.82 3.23 -3.56
CA ALA A 4 8.58 2.01 -4.32
C ALA A 4 7.84 2.31 -5.62
N ARG A 5 8.04 1.42 -6.59
CA ARG A 5 7.35 1.47 -7.86
C ARG A 5 6.86 0.08 -8.22
N ILE A 6 5.59 -0.02 -8.58
CA ILE A 6 4.93 -1.30 -8.85
C ILE A 6 3.86 -1.14 -9.92
N LYS A 7 3.59 -2.20 -10.66
CA LYS A 7 2.45 -2.19 -11.60
C LYS A 7 1.14 -2.05 -10.85
N ALA A 8 0.25 -1.22 -11.37
CA ALA A 8 -1.05 -0.97 -10.77
C ALA A 8 -1.85 -2.26 -10.57
N ASP A 9 -1.80 -3.17 -11.52
CA ASP A 9 -2.52 -4.45 -11.45
C ASP A 9 -2.14 -5.25 -10.21
N SER A 10 -0.84 -5.39 -9.95
CA SER A 10 -0.33 -6.11 -8.77
C SER A 10 -0.73 -5.44 -7.47
N LEU A 11 -0.64 -4.12 -7.42
CA LEU A 11 -0.98 -3.37 -6.22
C LEU A 11 -2.49 -3.39 -5.95
N LYS A 12 -3.31 -3.26 -6.98
CA LYS A 12 -4.77 -3.34 -6.87
C LYS A 12 -5.21 -4.69 -6.33
N GLU A 13 -4.62 -5.77 -6.81
CA GLU A 13 -4.92 -7.12 -6.34
C GLU A 13 -4.59 -7.28 -4.87
N PHE A 14 -3.41 -6.84 -4.46
CA PHE A 14 -2.96 -6.91 -3.08
C PHE A 14 -3.88 -6.12 -2.14
N ILE A 15 -4.14 -4.86 -2.48
CA ILE A 15 -4.99 -3.97 -1.67
C ILE A 15 -6.45 -4.43 -1.71
N GLY A 16 -6.92 -4.95 -2.83
CA GLY A 16 -8.27 -5.48 -2.95
C GLY A 16 -8.50 -6.68 -2.04
N THR A 17 -7.52 -7.56 -1.91
CA THR A 17 -7.60 -8.70 -0.99
C THR A 17 -7.72 -8.24 0.46
N VAL A 18 -6.90 -7.28 0.87
CA VAL A 18 -6.96 -6.73 2.23
C VAL A 18 -8.26 -5.99 2.46
N GLY A 19 -8.68 -5.17 1.50
CA GLY A 19 -9.89 -4.34 1.60
C GLY A 19 -11.19 -5.13 1.61
N SER A 20 -11.15 -6.41 1.20
CA SER A 20 -12.33 -7.27 1.30
C SER A 20 -12.66 -7.65 2.75
N LEU A 21 -11.68 -7.50 3.66
CA LEU A 21 -11.83 -7.89 5.06
C LEU A 21 -11.81 -6.71 6.02
N VAL A 22 -11.04 -5.68 5.74
CA VAL A 22 -10.83 -4.55 6.66
C VAL A 22 -10.81 -3.24 5.91
N ASP A 23 -11.18 -2.16 6.59
CA ASP A 23 -11.15 -0.80 6.05
C ASP A 23 -9.83 -0.10 6.34
N GLU A 24 -9.13 -0.54 7.38
CA GLU A 24 -7.86 0.05 7.82
C GLU A 24 -6.89 -1.08 8.15
N ALA A 25 -5.61 -0.87 7.86
CA ALA A 25 -4.60 -1.86 8.17
C ALA A 25 -3.26 -1.21 8.45
N LYS A 26 -2.42 -1.91 9.21
CA LYS A 26 -1.01 -1.53 9.39
C LYS A 26 -0.17 -2.27 8.37
N LEU A 27 0.65 -1.50 7.66
CA LEU A 27 1.64 -2.04 6.76
C LEU A 27 2.98 -2.09 7.49
N ASN A 28 3.54 -3.27 7.59
CA ASN A 28 4.89 -3.45 8.14
C ASN A 28 5.86 -3.47 6.96
N VAL A 29 6.63 -2.40 6.83
CA VAL A 29 7.58 -2.23 5.74
C VAL A 29 8.97 -2.63 6.23
N SER A 30 9.68 -3.38 5.41
CA SER A 30 11.06 -3.75 5.66
C SER A 30 11.84 -3.72 4.35
N GLU A 31 13.12 -4.00 4.41
CA GLU A 31 13.95 -4.11 3.22
C GLU A 31 13.51 -5.25 2.29
N ASP A 32 12.77 -6.22 2.82
CA ASP A 32 12.31 -7.40 2.06
C ASP A 32 10.95 -7.22 1.39
N GLY A 33 10.22 -6.17 1.73
CA GLY A 33 8.91 -5.91 1.17
C GLY A 33 7.93 -5.35 2.19
N ILE A 34 6.65 -5.56 1.92
CA ILE A 34 5.55 -5.08 2.75
C ILE A 34 4.74 -6.28 3.25
N GLN A 35 4.48 -6.31 4.56
CA GLN A 35 3.62 -7.31 5.18
C GLN A 35 2.41 -6.62 5.79
N ILE A 36 1.24 -7.19 5.58
CA ILE A 36 0.00 -6.74 6.23
C ILE A 36 -0.55 -7.88 7.06
N LYS A 37 -0.83 -7.60 8.32
CA LYS A 37 -1.62 -8.47 9.20
C LYS A 37 -2.89 -7.73 9.56
N ALA A 38 -4.02 -8.32 9.29
CA ALA A 38 -5.31 -7.69 9.56
C ALA A 38 -6.28 -8.70 10.16
N VAL A 39 -7.07 -8.23 11.11
CA VAL A 39 -8.09 -9.04 11.77
C VAL A 39 -9.44 -8.43 11.39
N ASP A 40 -10.41 -9.25 10.97
CA ASP A 40 -11.72 -8.71 10.64
C ASP A 40 -12.40 -8.14 11.89
N PRO A 41 -13.42 -7.28 11.72
CA PRO A 41 -14.07 -6.64 12.87
C PRO A 41 -14.70 -7.61 13.87
N SER A 42 -15.02 -8.83 13.44
CA SER A 42 -15.60 -9.85 14.33
C SER A 42 -14.54 -10.63 15.11
N HIS A 43 -13.27 -10.44 14.79
CA HIS A 43 -12.13 -11.17 15.36
C HIS A 43 -12.17 -12.68 15.13
N VAL A 44 -12.91 -13.12 14.11
CA VAL A 44 -13.03 -14.54 13.76
C VAL A 44 -11.98 -14.98 12.75
N ALA A 45 -11.63 -14.08 11.84
CA ALA A 45 -10.66 -14.35 10.79
C ALA A 45 -9.50 -13.36 10.85
N MET A 46 -8.31 -13.86 10.57
CA MET A 46 -7.11 -13.04 10.44
C MET A 46 -6.52 -13.29 9.07
N ILE A 47 -6.12 -12.23 8.40
CA ILE A 47 -5.40 -12.32 7.13
C ILE A 47 -3.96 -11.85 7.35
N GLU A 48 -3.03 -12.61 6.79
CA GLU A 48 -1.63 -12.20 6.71
C GLU A 48 -1.23 -12.31 5.26
N THR A 49 -0.75 -11.21 4.68
CA THR A 49 -0.35 -11.19 3.29
C THR A 49 0.92 -10.40 3.12
N ASN A 50 1.74 -10.82 2.17
CA ASN A 50 3.05 -10.24 1.92
C ASN A 50 3.15 -9.81 0.47
N LEU A 51 3.77 -8.65 0.25
CA LEU A 51 4.16 -8.19 -1.07
C LEU A 51 5.67 -8.08 -1.04
N VAL A 52 6.34 -9.10 -1.60
CA VAL A 52 7.79 -9.21 -1.53
C VAL A 52 8.47 -8.20 -2.44
N LYS A 53 9.71 -7.83 -2.10
CA LYS A 53 10.51 -6.87 -2.85
C LYS A 53 10.56 -7.17 -4.34
N SER A 54 10.65 -8.43 -4.72
CA SER A 54 10.73 -8.85 -6.13
C SER A 54 9.46 -8.60 -6.93
N ALA A 55 8.33 -8.33 -6.26
CA ALA A 55 7.08 -7.96 -6.94
C ALA A 55 7.08 -6.48 -7.40
N PHE A 56 8.03 -5.70 -6.95
CA PHE A 56 8.16 -4.29 -7.29
C PHE A 56 9.16 -4.09 -8.44
N ASP A 57 8.89 -3.07 -9.24
CA ASP A 57 9.84 -2.64 -10.27
C ASP A 57 11.08 -1.98 -9.62
N SER A 58 10.84 -1.20 -8.58
CA SER A 58 11.90 -0.70 -7.70
C SER A 58 11.37 -0.61 -6.28
N PHE A 59 12.27 -0.80 -5.31
CA PHE A 59 11.89 -0.80 -3.90
C PHE A 59 13.06 -0.36 -3.04
N GLU A 60 12.86 0.71 -2.29
CA GLU A 60 13.82 1.19 -1.29
C GLU A 60 13.04 1.49 -0.01
N ALA A 61 13.40 0.84 1.07
CA ALA A 61 12.72 1.05 2.35
C ALA A 61 13.60 0.69 3.54
N LYS A 62 13.33 1.35 4.65
CA LYS A 62 13.82 0.93 5.96
C LYS A 62 12.65 0.40 6.75
N ALA A 63 12.92 -0.37 7.81
CA ALA A 63 11.87 -0.91 8.66
C ALA A 63 11.00 0.21 9.22
N MET A 64 9.68 0.12 9.00
CA MET A 64 8.71 1.08 9.49
C MET A 64 7.31 0.49 9.49
N GLU A 65 6.42 1.12 10.24
CA GLU A 65 5.00 0.81 10.18
C GLU A 65 4.24 2.00 9.60
N MET A 66 3.25 1.71 8.77
CA MET A 66 2.34 2.72 8.25
C MET A 66 0.91 2.25 8.47
N GLY A 67 0.12 3.07 9.18
CA GLY A 67 -1.32 2.84 9.25
C GLY A 67 -1.97 3.43 8.01
N LEU A 68 -2.82 2.69 7.34
CA LEU A 68 -3.40 3.10 6.07
C LEU A 68 -4.90 2.86 6.04
N ASP A 69 -5.63 3.87 5.54
CA ASP A 69 -7.04 3.73 5.21
C ASP A 69 -7.12 3.00 3.86
N ILE A 70 -7.46 1.73 3.92
CA ILE A 70 -7.48 0.84 2.75
C ILE A 70 -8.53 1.27 1.74
N ASP A 71 -9.72 1.72 2.20
CA ASP A 71 -10.77 2.21 1.32
C ASP A 71 -10.32 3.41 0.50
N LYS A 72 -9.68 4.38 1.14
CA LYS A 72 -9.15 5.55 0.44
C LYS A 72 -8.08 5.15 -0.56
N PHE A 73 -7.21 4.23 -0.19
CA PHE A 73 -6.16 3.77 -1.08
C PHE A 73 -6.75 3.05 -2.31
N LYS A 74 -7.75 2.20 -2.09
CA LYS A 74 -8.47 1.56 -3.21
C LYS A 74 -9.03 2.61 -4.17
N ASN A 75 -9.69 3.64 -3.62
CA ASN A 75 -10.28 4.70 -4.43
C ASN A 75 -9.22 5.45 -5.25
N VAL A 76 -8.08 5.74 -4.67
CA VAL A 76 -6.98 6.38 -5.39
C VAL A 76 -6.51 5.50 -6.54
N LEU A 77 -6.41 4.20 -6.31
CA LEU A 77 -5.93 3.26 -7.33
C LEU A 77 -6.92 3.01 -8.47
N THR A 78 -8.20 3.38 -8.32
CA THR A 78 -9.20 3.16 -9.38
C THR A 78 -8.90 3.92 -10.67
N VAL A 79 -8.14 5.02 -10.59
CA VAL A 79 -7.78 5.81 -11.77
C VAL A 79 -6.65 5.18 -12.59
N ALA A 80 -5.96 4.19 -12.04
CA ALA A 80 -4.85 3.54 -12.74
C ALA A 80 -5.34 2.39 -13.62
N GLY A 81 -4.85 2.33 -14.86
CA GLY A 81 -5.06 1.18 -15.74
C GLY A 81 -4.11 0.04 -15.37
N LYS A 82 -4.36 -1.16 -15.89
CA LYS A 82 -3.58 -2.36 -15.57
C LYS A 82 -2.09 -2.21 -15.85
N GLU A 83 -1.75 -1.50 -16.91
CA GLU A 83 -0.37 -1.33 -17.36
C GLU A 83 0.30 -0.11 -16.75
N ASP A 84 -0.43 0.71 -16.00
CA ASP A 84 0.14 1.89 -15.38
C ASP A 84 1.09 1.49 -14.25
N MET A 85 2.11 2.32 -14.06
CA MET A 85 3.01 2.17 -12.91
C MET A 85 2.54 3.10 -11.80
N VAL A 86 2.59 2.60 -10.59
CA VAL A 86 2.26 3.37 -9.39
C VAL A 86 3.55 3.58 -8.60
N GLU A 87 3.83 4.82 -8.27
CA GLU A 87 4.95 5.16 -7.40
C GLU A 87 4.43 5.55 -6.03
N LEU A 88 5.04 4.99 -5.00
CA LEU A 88 4.68 5.23 -3.60
C LEU A 88 5.87 5.81 -2.88
N GLU A 89 5.62 6.86 -2.09
CA GLU A 89 6.66 7.49 -1.29
C GLU A 89 6.06 7.98 0.02
N LYS A 90 6.76 7.75 1.12
CA LYS A 90 6.33 8.28 2.41
C LYS A 90 6.95 9.64 2.63
N ASP A 91 6.09 10.63 2.92
CA ASP A 91 6.51 11.96 3.35
C ASP A 91 6.59 11.93 4.88
N ASP A 92 7.79 11.87 5.41
CA ASP A 92 8.01 11.77 6.85
C ASP A 92 7.65 13.04 7.61
N GLU A 93 7.79 14.21 6.97
CA GLU A 93 7.48 15.48 7.61
C GLU A 93 5.98 15.63 7.88
N LEU A 94 5.15 15.29 6.90
CA LEU A 94 3.70 15.45 6.99
C LEU A 94 2.98 14.14 7.32
N ASN A 95 3.72 13.07 7.53
CA ASN A 95 3.19 11.73 7.85
C ASN A 95 2.08 11.32 6.90
N ARG A 96 2.39 11.31 5.63
CA ARG A 96 1.44 10.93 4.57
C ARG A 96 2.10 10.06 3.52
N LEU A 97 1.27 9.31 2.82
CA LEU A 97 1.71 8.52 1.68
C LEU A 97 1.41 9.30 0.40
N VAL A 98 2.42 9.50 -0.42
CA VAL A 98 2.27 10.16 -1.72
C VAL A 98 2.19 9.08 -2.79
N VAL A 99 1.14 9.15 -3.61
CA VAL A 99 0.87 8.18 -4.68
C VAL A 99 0.92 8.91 -6.00
N ASN A 100 1.83 8.49 -6.88
CA ASN A 100 1.94 9.03 -8.23
C ASN A 100 1.51 7.99 -9.26
N ILE A 101 0.57 8.35 -10.11
CA ILE A 101 0.06 7.50 -11.19
C ILE A 101 0.04 8.34 -12.46
N GLY A 102 1.01 8.11 -13.35
CA GLY A 102 1.16 8.96 -14.55
C GLY A 102 1.37 10.42 -14.15
N ASN A 103 0.49 11.30 -14.59
CA ASN A 103 0.54 12.72 -14.27
C ASN A 103 -0.24 13.08 -13.00
N LEU A 104 -0.86 12.11 -12.37
CA LEU A 104 -1.69 12.33 -11.18
C LEU A 104 -0.90 12.08 -9.91
N THR A 105 -0.96 13.03 -8.99
CA THR A 105 -0.35 12.89 -7.66
C THR A 105 -1.43 13.02 -6.60
N ARG A 106 -1.47 12.08 -5.68
CA ARG A 106 -2.37 12.11 -4.52
C ARG A 106 -1.57 11.92 -3.25
N ALA A 107 -1.92 12.66 -2.22
CA ALA A 107 -1.33 12.49 -0.90
C ALA A 107 -2.42 12.05 0.07
N MET A 108 -2.12 11.01 0.86
CA MET A 108 -3.06 10.44 1.82
C MET A 108 -2.47 10.54 3.21
N PRO A 109 -3.21 11.11 4.18
CA PRO A 109 -2.73 11.08 5.56
C PRO A 109 -2.62 9.64 6.06
N LEU A 110 -1.57 9.36 6.81
CA LEU A 110 -1.42 8.08 7.48
C LEU A 110 -2.12 8.11 8.85
N LEU A 111 -2.57 6.97 9.28
CA LEU A 111 -3.27 6.82 10.55
C LEU A 111 -2.33 6.87 11.74
#